data_6d6ef5f17f2e568b0018d2eb0fb707e6
#
_entry.id   6d6ef5f17f2e568b0018d2eb0fb707e6
#
_cell.length_a   1.000
_cell.length_b   1.000
_cell.length_c   1.000
_cell.angle_alpha   90.00
_cell.angle_beta   90.00
_cell.angle_gamma   90.00
#
_symmetry.space_group_name_H-M   'P 1'
#
loop_
_entity.id
_entity.type
_entity.pdbx_description
1 polymer ?
#
loop_
_entity_poly.entity_id
_entity_poly.type
_entity_poly.pdbx_seq_one_letter_code
_entity_poly.pdbx_strand_id
1 'polypeptide(L)'
;MPQLDGLRAVAMTGVMYHHWLPASWRYHFPTEAGLFLFFVLSGFLMTQGLLRERETLPIKTILRRFHLKRLLRIYPAYYTALALAALFGVKEIWQAPHWWILNIQNFLILDLGYWPPGISHFWTLAVEQQYYLVWPIIILFVPRTWMVPILLLLCLGAPLTRLTSEAGGWLSMDLIPWGLLDNFALGSLLAVWMHRGIVFPHRFMDLVGLVSLGAYLFLYISWEMGRAIPHWCHTQQTFLAIAFMALISRAAQGRCGLASALLEHPVMVRLGQWSYGIYLFHNLAPLCVGKIFWFLWDPRIDPTLAIWLRLPCYVLVTGLLAWACRRYIEERTHAIKVG
;
A
#
# COMPACT_ATOMS: atom_id res chain seq x y z
N MET A 1 10.60 6.49 12.58
CA MET A 1 10.78 7.78 11.81
C MET A 1 9.44 8.49 11.76
N PRO A 2 9.22 9.55 12.60
CA PRO A 2 7.88 10.13 12.75
C PRO A 2 7.25 10.60 11.44
N GLN A 3 8.01 11.28 10.56
CA GLN A 3 7.48 11.77 9.28
C GLN A 3 7.04 10.63 8.34
N LEU A 4 7.73 9.47 8.35
CA LEU A 4 7.30 8.31 7.55
C LEU A 4 6.01 7.69 8.11
N ASP A 5 5.83 7.69 9.43
CA ASP A 5 4.59 7.25 10.05
C ASP A 5 3.46 8.24 9.71
N GLY A 6 3.73 9.55 9.74
CA GLY A 6 2.78 10.57 9.27
C GLY A 6 2.38 10.39 7.79
N LEU A 7 3.33 10.07 6.91
CA LEU A 7 3.03 9.77 5.50
C LEU A 7 2.12 8.54 5.35
N ARG A 8 2.31 7.51 6.17
CA ARG A 8 1.40 6.36 6.19
C ARG A 8 -0.03 6.75 6.59
N ALA A 9 -0.16 7.67 7.55
CA ALA A 9 -1.49 8.18 7.94
C ALA A 9 -2.16 8.92 6.79
N VAL A 10 -1.43 9.78 6.08
CA VAL A 10 -1.94 10.48 4.89
C VAL A 10 -2.36 9.48 3.81
N ALA A 11 -1.49 8.50 3.49
CA ALA A 11 -1.79 7.46 2.51
C ALA A 11 -3.06 6.68 2.88
N MET A 12 -3.20 6.29 4.14
CA MET A 12 -4.37 5.55 4.64
C MET A 12 -5.65 6.39 4.55
N THR A 13 -5.58 7.69 4.84
CA THR A 13 -6.72 8.60 4.69
C THR A 13 -7.20 8.66 3.24
N GLY A 14 -6.28 8.71 2.26
CA GLY A 14 -6.61 8.64 0.84
C GLY A 14 -7.31 7.33 0.46
N VAL A 15 -6.83 6.20 0.96
CA VAL A 15 -7.45 4.88 0.73
C VAL A 15 -8.86 4.81 1.33
N MET A 16 -9.06 5.30 2.56
CA MET A 16 -10.40 5.35 3.17
C MET A 16 -11.34 6.26 2.38
N TYR A 17 -10.85 7.41 1.93
CA TYR A 17 -11.62 8.31 1.05
C TYR A 17 -12.07 7.57 -0.21
N HIS A 18 -11.18 6.83 -0.86
CA HIS A 18 -11.47 6.06 -2.07
C HIS A 18 -12.60 5.03 -1.85
N HIS A 19 -12.59 4.32 -0.73
CA HIS A 19 -13.55 3.24 -0.48
C HIS A 19 -14.88 3.68 0.14
N TRP A 20 -14.91 4.81 0.85
CA TRP A 20 -16.08 5.22 1.62
C TRP A 20 -16.95 6.27 0.94
N LEU A 21 -16.37 7.04 0.01
CA LEU A 21 -17.09 8.11 -0.65
C LEU A 21 -17.63 7.69 -2.01
N PRO A 22 -18.73 8.35 -2.46
CA PRO A 22 -19.33 8.09 -3.77
C PRO A 22 -18.34 8.29 -4.91
N ALA A 23 -18.58 7.58 -6.01
CA ALA A 23 -17.77 7.72 -7.22
C ALA A 23 -17.71 9.19 -7.71
N SER A 24 -18.83 9.93 -7.67
CA SER A 24 -18.90 11.34 -8.07
C SER A 24 -17.94 12.27 -7.31
N TRP A 25 -17.54 11.91 -6.09
CA TRP A 25 -16.58 12.68 -5.30
C TRP A 25 -15.14 12.20 -5.50
N ARG A 26 -14.97 10.93 -5.88
CA ARG A 26 -13.66 10.29 -6.08
C ARG A 26 -12.98 10.70 -7.37
N TYR A 27 -13.74 10.88 -8.47
CA TYR A 27 -13.20 11.19 -9.80
C TYR A 27 -12.37 12.48 -9.88
N HIS A 28 -12.44 13.35 -8.89
CA HIS A 28 -11.69 14.60 -8.90
C HIS A 28 -10.32 14.51 -8.20
N PHE A 29 -10.03 13.39 -7.54
CA PHE A 29 -8.79 13.23 -6.77
C PHE A 29 -8.21 11.84 -6.97
N PRO A 30 -6.89 11.72 -7.16
CA PRO A 30 -6.19 10.44 -7.30
C PRO A 30 -6.07 9.73 -5.93
N THR A 31 -7.20 9.31 -5.40
CA THR A 31 -7.29 8.76 -4.03
C THR A 31 -6.60 7.41 -3.88
N GLU A 32 -6.42 6.67 -4.98
CA GLU A 32 -5.66 5.42 -5.03
C GLU A 32 -4.15 5.64 -4.85
N ALA A 33 -3.66 6.86 -5.03
CA ALA A 33 -2.25 7.20 -4.87
C ALA A 33 -1.66 6.75 -3.52
N GLY A 34 -2.49 6.69 -2.46
CA GLY A 34 -2.07 6.19 -1.15
C GLY A 34 -1.52 4.75 -1.18
N LEU A 35 -2.05 3.88 -2.05
CA LEU A 35 -1.58 2.50 -2.20
C LEU A 35 -0.14 2.45 -2.73
N PHE A 36 0.15 3.25 -3.74
CA PHE A 36 1.49 3.31 -4.35
C PHE A 36 2.52 3.87 -3.37
N LEU A 37 2.13 4.83 -2.52
CA LEU A 37 3.00 5.30 -1.44
C LEU A 37 3.36 4.17 -0.46
N PHE A 38 2.41 3.29 -0.11
CA PHE A 38 2.71 2.11 0.73
C PHE A 38 3.71 1.16 0.06
N PHE A 39 3.60 0.90 -1.25
CA PHE A 39 4.54 0.03 -1.95
C PHE A 39 5.96 0.63 -1.99
N VAL A 40 6.11 1.93 -2.28
CA VAL A 40 7.41 2.62 -2.26
C VAL A 40 7.99 2.62 -0.83
N LEU A 41 7.17 2.88 0.20
CA LEU A 41 7.59 2.80 1.61
C LEU A 41 8.01 1.38 2.00
N SER A 42 7.30 0.35 1.54
CA SER A 42 7.66 -1.05 1.80
C SER A 42 9.00 -1.39 1.16
N GLY A 43 9.22 -1.01 -0.10
CA GLY A 43 10.51 -1.15 -0.76
C GLY A 43 11.64 -0.50 0.01
N PHE A 44 11.46 0.75 0.42
CA PHE A 44 12.45 1.51 1.19
C PHE A 44 12.77 0.87 2.54
N LEU A 45 11.76 0.65 3.36
CA LEU A 45 11.96 0.18 4.74
C LEU A 45 12.48 -1.26 4.81
N MET A 46 12.00 -2.15 3.91
CA MET A 46 12.48 -3.53 3.87
C MET A 46 13.94 -3.59 3.46
N THR A 47 14.28 -2.90 2.38
CA THR A 47 15.66 -2.87 1.88
C THR A 47 16.60 -2.25 2.91
N GLN A 48 16.21 -1.14 3.54
CA GLN A 48 17.02 -0.52 4.58
C GLN A 48 17.27 -1.48 5.76
N GLY A 49 16.24 -2.20 6.20
CA GLY A 49 16.37 -3.20 7.27
C GLY A 49 17.31 -4.35 6.90
N LEU A 50 17.11 -4.93 5.71
CA LEU A 50 17.93 -6.05 5.22
C LEU A 50 19.39 -5.65 5.01
N LEU A 51 19.67 -4.47 4.47
CA LEU A 51 21.04 -3.98 4.28
C LEU A 51 21.77 -3.78 5.60
N ARG A 52 21.10 -3.25 6.63
CA ARG A 52 21.68 -3.12 7.99
C ARG A 52 21.98 -4.47 8.62
N GLU A 53 21.04 -5.41 8.56
CA GLU A 53 21.24 -6.75 9.13
C GLU A 53 22.33 -7.55 8.36
N ARG A 54 22.47 -7.34 7.04
CA ARG A 54 23.49 -7.98 6.19
C ARG A 54 24.92 -7.68 6.62
N GLU A 55 25.15 -6.60 7.34
CA GLU A 55 26.49 -6.22 7.83
C GLU A 55 26.90 -6.95 9.11
N THR A 56 25.94 -7.44 9.87
CA THR A 56 26.17 -7.91 11.24
C THR A 56 25.74 -9.35 11.50
N LEU A 57 24.88 -9.92 10.64
CA LEU A 57 24.28 -11.22 10.88
C LEU A 57 24.47 -12.19 9.71
N PRO A 58 24.51 -13.52 9.99
CA PRO A 58 24.51 -14.55 8.94
C PRO A 58 23.20 -14.51 8.14
N ILE A 59 23.28 -14.76 6.83
CA ILE A 59 22.13 -14.72 5.89
C ILE A 59 20.95 -15.59 6.39
N LYS A 60 21.23 -16.82 6.84
CA LYS A 60 20.19 -17.72 7.37
C LYS A 60 19.43 -17.10 8.55
N THR A 61 20.13 -16.41 9.42
CA THR A 61 19.52 -15.70 10.57
C THR A 61 18.66 -14.52 10.09
N ILE A 62 19.15 -13.75 9.12
CA ILE A 62 18.39 -12.62 8.54
C ILE A 62 17.10 -13.11 7.91
N LEU A 63 17.18 -14.13 7.04
CA LEU A 63 16.00 -14.70 6.36
C LEU A 63 14.96 -15.20 7.39
N ARG A 64 15.42 -16.00 8.37
CA ARG A 64 14.52 -16.51 9.42
C ARG A 64 13.86 -15.35 10.19
N ARG A 65 14.64 -14.36 10.64
CA ARG A 65 14.11 -13.21 11.38
C ARG A 65 13.15 -12.39 10.53
N PHE A 66 13.49 -12.13 9.29
CA PHE A 66 12.67 -11.35 8.37
C PHE A 66 11.30 -12.01 8.17
N HIS A 67 11.29 -13.28 7.74
CA HIS A 67 10.04 -13.98 7.47
C HIS A 67 9.20 -14.19 8.74
N LEU A 68 9.84 -14.57 9.86
CA LEU A 68 9.11 -14.80 11.11
C LEU A 68 8.49 -13.51 11.66
N LYS A 69 9.21 -12.37 11.63
CA LYS A 69 8.66 -11.07 12.01
C LYS A 69 7.45 -10.68 11.13
N ARG A 70 7.52 -10.95 9.82
CA ARG A 70 6.41 -10.67 8.89
C ARG A 70 5.22 -11.59 9.13
N LEU A 71 5.48 -12.89 9.27
CA LEU A 71 4.45 -13.88 9.55
C LEU A 71 3.67 -13.53 10.82
N LEU A 72 4.37 -13.27 11.90
CA LEU A 72 3.73 -12.90 13.18
C LEU A 72 3.01 -11.56 13.14
N ARG A 73 3.49 -10.60 12.36
CA ARG A 73 2.88 -9.27 12.26
C ARG A 73 1.64 -9.25 11.37
N ILE A 74 1.64 -10.01 10.27
CA ILE A 74 0.65 -9.86 9.21
C ILE A 74 -0.44 -10.92 9.31
N TYR A 75 -0.09 -12.19 9.36
CA TYR A 75 -1.05 -13.27 9.19
C TYR A 75 -2.10 -13.39 10.31
N PRO A 76 -1.79 -13.21 11.61
CA PRO A 76 -2.83 -13.31 12.64
C PRO A 76 -3.94 -12.28 12.47
N ALA A 77 -3.59 -11.04 12.15
CA ALA A 77 -4.56 -9.98 11.88
C ALA A 77 -5.31 -10.21 10.56
N TYR A 78 -4.59 -10.63 9.50
CA TYR A 78 -5.16 -10.96 8.21
C TYR A 78 -6.24 -12.05 8.32
N TYR A 79 -5.92 -13.19 8.97
CA TYR A 79 -6.90 -14.27 9.13
C TYR A 79 -8.06 -13.88 10.04
N THR A 80 -7.86 -13.00 11.01
CA THR A 80 -8.95 -12.42 11.80
C THR A 80 -9.90 -11.61 10.93
N ALA A 81 -9.38 -10.74 10.07
CA ALA A 81 -10.20 -9.97 9.14
C ALA A 81 -10.91 -10.86 8.11
N LEU A 82 -10.22 -11.88 7.61
CA LEU A 82 -10.79 -12.87 6.68
C LEU A 82 -11.93 -13.65 7.34
N ALA A 83 -11.76 -14.10 8.58
CA ALA A 83 -12.80 -14.78 9.35
C ALA A 83 -14.01 -13.89 9.60
N LEU A 84 -13.79 -12.61 9.96
CA LEU A 84 -14.88 -11.64 10.08
C LEU A 84 -15.61 -11.44 8.77
N ALA A 85 -14.90 -11.27 7.65
CA ALA A 85 -15.50 -11.13 6.33
C ALA A 85 -16.37 -12.35 5.96
N ALA A 86 -15.87 -13.58 6.25
CA ALA A 86 -16.61 -14.80 6.04
C ALA A 86 -17.89 -14.88 6.90
N LEU A 87 -17.80 -14.48 8.18
CA LEU A 87 -18.97 -14.41 9.09
C LEU A 87 -19.97 -13.33 8.64
N PHE A 88 -19.52 -12.24 8.07
CA PHE A 88 -20.39 -11.22 7.46
C PHE A 88 -20.92 -11.62 6.07
N GLY A 89 -20.67 -12.86 5.62
CA GLY A 89 -21.29 -13.45 4.44
C GLY A 89 -20.69 -13.01 3.11
N VAL A 90 -19.39 -12.71 3.08
CA VAL A 90 -18.66 -12.52 1.82
C VAL A 90 -18.50 -13.87 1.15
N LYS A 91 -19.29 -14.10 0.11
CA LYS A 91 -19.45 -15.41 -0.55
C LYS A 91 -18.17 -15.90 -1.26
N GLU A 92 -17.37 -14.98 -1.79
CA GLU A 92 -16.15 -15.27 -2.53
C GLU A 92 -15.11 -16.01 -1.68
N ILE A 93 -15.15 -15.82 -0.35
CA ILE A 93 -14.27 -16.56 0.58
C ILE A 93 -14.66 -18.04 0.63
N TRP A 94 -15.95 -18.34 0.65
CA TRP A 94 -16.46 -19.71 0.72
C TRP A 94 -16.38 -20.44 -0.63
N GLN A 95 -16.51 -19.69 -1.74
CA GLN A 95 -16.44 -20.25 -3.10
C GLN A 95 -15.02 -20.65 -3.49
N ALA A 96 -14.01 -19.92 -3.04
CA ALA A 96 -12.62 -20.14 -3.41
C ALA A 96 -11.65 -19.91 -2.22
N PRO A 97 -11.81 -20.68 -1.10
CA PRO A 97 -11.11 -20.40 0.15
C PRO A 97 -9.59 -20.50 0.05
N HIS A 98 -9.06 -21.36 -0.79
CA HIS A 98 -7.62 -21.54 -0.96
C HIS A 98 -6.90 -20.28 -1.45
N TRP A 99 -7.52 -19.47 -2.31
CA TRP A 99 -6.92 -18.21 -2.77
C TRP A 99 -6.72 -17.22 -1.62
N TRP A 100 -7.70 -17.14 -0.72
CA TRP A 100 -7.67 -16.23 0.44
C TRP A 100 -6.73 -16.77 1.52
N ILE A 101 -6.75 -18.07 1.79
CA ILE A 101 -5.89 -18.70 2.80
C ILE A 101 -4.42 -18.63 2.38
N LEU A 102 -4.10 -18.85 1.11
CA LEU A 102 -2.73 -18.77 0.61
C LEU A 102 -2.26 -17.32 0.34
N ASN A 103 -3.15 -16.33 0.51
CA ASN A 103 -2.87 -14.92 0.25
C ASN A 103 -2.38 -14.65 -1.18
N ILE A 104 -3.09 -15.24 -2.15
CA ILE A 104 -2.86 -15.10 -3.60
C ILE A 104 -4.13 -14.64 -4.34
N GLN A 105 -5.05 -14.03 -3.63
CA GLN A 105 -6.35 -13.57 -4.14
C GLN A 105 -6.26 -12.47 -5.19
N ASN A 106 -5.12 -11.84 -5.37
CA ASN A 106 -4.89 -10.92 -6.50
C ASN A 106 -5.10 -11.63 -7.85
N PHE A 107 -4.68 -12.89 -8.00
CA PHE A 107 -4.92 -13.67 -9.21
C PHE A 107 -6.38 -14.12 -9.32
N LEU A 108 -7.05 -14.43 -8.20
CA LEU A 108 -8.49 -14.72 -8.20
C LEU A 108 -9.31 -13.51 -8.68
N ILE A 109 -8.99 -12.30 -8.19
CA ILE A 109 -9.70 -11.07 -8.59
C ILE A 109 -9.49 -10.80 -10.09
N LEU A 110 -8.30 -11.09 -10.61
CA LEU A 110 -8.02 -11.01 -12.04
C LEU A 110 -8.90 -11.98 -12.85
N ASP A 111 -9.05 -13.23 -12.39
CA ASP A 111 -9.87 -14.26 -13.04
C ASP A 111 -11.37 -13.92 -12.94
N LEU A 112 -11.83 -13.42 -11.80
CA LEU A 112 -13.22 -13.00 -11.58
C LEU A 112 -13.64 -11.82 -12.47
N GLY A 113 -12.72 -10.92 -12.82
CA GLY A 113 -13.01 -9.71 -13.60
C GLY A 113 -13.85 -8.66 -12.84
N TYR A 114 -14.05 -8.82 -11.53
CA TYR A 114 -14.72 -7.84 -10.67
C TYR A 114 -14.10 -7.77 -9.27
N TRP A 115 -14.36 -6.66 -8.56
CA TRP A 115 -13.87 -6.41 -7.21
C TRP A 115 -14.82 -6.99 -6.15
N PRO A 116 -14.43 -8.02 -5.37
CA PRO A 116 -15.26 -8.58 -4.30
C PRO A 116 -15.57 -7.53 -3.24
N PRO A 117 -16.86 -7.31 -2.90
CA PRO A 117 -17.25 -6.29 -1.92
C PRO A 117 -16.62 -6.53 -0.54
N GLY A 118 -16.13 -5.47 0.08
CA GLY A 118 -15.60 -5.49 1.45
C GLY A 118 -14.21 -6.10 1.63
N ILE A 119 -13.72 -6.88 0.67
CA ILE A 119 -12.41 -7.55 0.74
C ILE A 119 -11.54 -7.32 -0.49
N SER A 120 -12.01 -6.53 -1.45
CA SER A 120 -11.27 -6.22 -2.67
C SER A 120 -9.85 -5.73 -2.38
N HIS A 121 -9.68 -4.83 -1.41
CA HIS A 121 -8.39 -4.26 -1.02
C HIS A 121 -7.33 -5.29 -0.55
N PHE A 122 -7.71 -6.52 -0.25
CA PHE A 122 -6.76 -7.58 0.14
C PHE A 122 -5.81 -7.99 -0.99
N TRP A 123 -6.10 -7.61 -2.25
CA TRP A 123 -5.17 -7.85 -3.35
C TRP A 123 -3.78 -7.23 -3.13
N THR A 124 -3.75 -6.03 -2.55
CA THR A 124 -2.48 -5.34 -2.28
C THR A 124 -1.64 -6.07 -1.25
N LEU A 125 -2.31 -6.67 -0.24
CA LEU A 125 -1.63 -7.50 0.76
C LEU A 125 -1.04 -8.75 0.12
N ALA A 126 -1.74 -9.37 -0.84
CA ALA A 126 -1.22 -10.51 -1.59
C ALA A 126 0.04 -10.12 -2.38
N VAL A 127 -0.01 -9.03 -3.16
CA VAL A 127 1.14 -8.52 -3.90
C VAL A 127 2.31 -8.20 -2.96
N GLU A 128 2.05 -7.56 -1.84
CA GLU A 128 3.08 -7.22 -0.85
C GLU A 128 3.72 -8.47 -0.23
N GLN A 129 2.94 -9.52 0.07
CA GLN A 129 3.47 -10.78 0.58
C GLN A 129 4.33 -11.50 -0.47
N GLN A 130 3.93 -11.51 -1.73
CA GLN A 130 4.71 -12.08 -2.83
C GLN A 130 6.05 -11.34 -2.99
N TYR A 131 6.04 -10.01 -2.85
CA TYR A 131 7.24 -9.20 -2.79
C TYR A 131 8.13 -9.59 -1.59
N TYR A 132 7.56 -9.75 -0.38
CA TYR A 132 8.33 -10.14 0.81
C TYR A 132 8.95 -11.54 0.73
N LEU A 133 8.41 -12.44 -0.08
CA LEU A 133 9.03 -13.75 -0.31
C LEU A 133 10.30 -13.63 -1.17
N VAL A 134 10.27 -12.81 -2.21
CA VAL A 134 11.34 -12.71 -3.21
C VAL A 134 12.40 -11.69 -2.81
N TRP A 135 12.01 -10.58 -2.19
CA TRP A 135 12.87 -9.43 -1.98
C TRP A 135 14.09 -9.67 -1.10
N PRO A 136 13.98 -10.40 0.04
CA PRO A 136 15.17 -10.73 0.84
C PRO A 136 16.22 -11.52 0.07
N ILE A 137 15.78 -12.39 -0.84
CA ILE A 137 16.66 -13.18 -1.69
C ILE A 137 17.46 -12.25 -2.59
N ILE A 138 16.82 -11.30 -3.26
CA ILE A 138 17.50 -10.33 -4.11
C ILE A 138 18.51 -9.51 -3.30
N ILE A 139 18.08 -8.92 -2.17
CA ILE A 139 18.93 -8.02 -1.38
C ILE A 139 20.12 -8.76 -0.72
N LEU A 140 19.95 -10.01 -0.34
CA LEU A 140 20.98 -10.75 0.38
C LEU A 140 21.95 -11.50 -0.54
N PHE A 141 21.51 -11.97 -1.70
CA PHE A 141 22.35 -12.80 -2.58
C PHE A 141 22.93 -12.04 -3.77
N VAL A 142 22.28 -10.95 -4.22
CA VAL A 142 22.85 -10.14 -5.30
C VAL A 142 24.12 -9.42 -4.81
N PRO A 143 25.23 -9.50 -5.58
CA PRO A 143 26.45 -8.73 -5.28
C PRO A 143 26.15 -7.22 -5.19
N ARG A 144 26.80 -6.51 -4.26
CA ARG A 144 26.56 -5.07 -4.05
C ARG A 144 26.76 -4.23 -5.32
N THR A 145 27.63 -4.65 -6.22
CA THR A 145 27.89 -4.00 -7.51
C THR A 145 26.71 -4.08 -8.47
N TRP A 146 25.96 -5.19 -8.47
CA TRP A 146 24.85 -5.44 -9.35
C TRP A 146 23.49 -4.96 -8.81
N MET A 147 23.46 -4.56 -7.54
CA MET A 147 22.19 -4.19 -6.88
C MET A 147 21.51 -2.97 -7.55
N VAL A 148 22.26 -1.90 -7.84
CA VAL A 148 21.70 -0.72 -8.53
C VAL A 148 21.27 -1.04 -9.96
N PRO A 149 22.10 -1.68 -10.81
CA PRO A 149 21.66 -2.12 -12.14
C PRO A 149 20.40 -2.96 -12.15
N ILE A 150 20.27 -3.93 -11.24
CA ILE A 150 19.07 -4.78 -11.14
C ILE A 150 17.85 -3.95 -10.70
N LEU A 151 17.98 -3.07 -9.71
CA LEU A 151 16.88 -2.21 -9.29
C LEU A 151 16.42 -1.27 -10.42
N LEU A 152 17.36 -0.71 -11.17
CA LEU A 152 17.01 0.11 -12.36
C LEU A 152 16.32 -0.71 -13.44
N LEU A 153 16.77 -1.95 -13.68
CA LEU A 153 16.10 -2.86 -14.61
C LEU A 153 14.64 -3.13 -14.17
N LEU A 154 14.39 -3.34 -12.89
CA LEU A 154 13.04 -3.53 -12.35
C LEU A 154 12.20 -2.24 -12.46
N CYS A 155 12.81 -1.07 -12.24
CA CYS A 155 12.13 0.23 -12.43
C CYS A 155 11.70 0.48 -13.87
N LEU A 156 12.45 -0.03 -14.85
CA LEU A 156 12.12 0.08 -16.29
C LEU A 156 11.23 -1.06 -16.76
N GLY A 157 11.39 -2.25 -16.22
CA GLY A 157 10.66 -3.45 -16.62
C GLY A 157 9.16 -3.36 -16.32
N ALA A 158 8.78 -2.88 -15.14
CA ALA A 158 7.37 -2.77 -14.77
C ALA A 158 6.55 -1.85 -15.69
N PRO A 159 6.97 -0.60 -15.97
CA PRO A 159 6.24 0.22 -16.94
C PRO A 159 6.23 -0.40 -18.35
N LEU A 160 7.31 -1.08 -18.76
CA LEU A 160 7.36 -1.77 -20.04
C LEU A 160 6.34 -2.91 -20.12
N THR A 161 6.19 -3.71 -19.07
CA THR A 161 5.14 -4.76 -19.04
C THR A 161 3.74 -4.16 -19.10
N ARG A 162 3.50 -3.02 -18.46
CA ARG A 162 2.22 -2.31 -18.55
C ARG A 162 1.95 -1.76 -19.95
N LEU A 163 2.97 -1.29 -20.67
CA LEU A 163 2.85 -0.78 -22.04
C LEU A 163 2.60 -1.88 -23.07
N THR A 164 3.16 -3.08 -22.87
CA THR A 164 3.07 -4.21 -23.83
C THR A 164 1.86 -5.10 -23.60
N SER A 165 1.12 -4.90 -22.52
CA SER A 165 -0.05 -5.71 -22.21
C SER A 165 -1.26 -5.25 -22.99
N GLU A 166 -1.58 -5.95 -24.06
CA GLU A 166 -2.81 -5.77 -24.85
C GLU A 166 -4.05 -6.35 -24.15
N ALA A 167 -3.86 -7.26 -23.22
CA ALA A 167 -4.92 -8.06 -22.64
C ALA A 167 -5.52 -7.46 -21.38
N GLY A 168 -6.80 -7.17 -21.41
CA GLY A 168 -7.66 -7.11 -20.23
C GLY A 168 -7.75 -5.78 -19.50
N GLY A 169 -7.23 -4.71 -20.03
CA GLY A 169 -7.48 -3.39 -19.44
C GLY A 169 -6.71 -3.11 -18.15
N TRP A 170 -7.04 -1.99 -17.53
CA TRP A 170 -6.47 -1.41 -16.32
C TRP A 170 -6.33 -2.39 -15.13
N LEU A 171 -7.34 -3.25 -14.96
CA LEU A 171 -7.47 -4.15 -13.82
C LEU A 171 -6.35 -5.20 -13.76
N SER A 172 -5.84 -5.64 -14.92
CA SER A 172 -4.95 -6.78 -14.98
C SER A 172 -3.53 -6.47 -14.51
N MET A 173 -3.02 -5.28 -14.77
CA MET A 173 -1.61 -4.94 -14.52
C MET A 173 -1.34 -4.55 -13.07
N ASP A 174 -2.31 -3.96 -12.37
CA ASP A 174 -2.18 -3.59 -10.96
C ASP A 174 -2.29 -4.81 -10.03
N LEU A 175 -2.98 -5.86 -10.49
CA LEU A 175 -3.16 -7.09 -9.70
C LEU A 175 -1.96 -8.02 -9.72
N ILE A 176 -1.03 -7.86 -10.69
CA ILE A 176 0.12 -8.74 -10.83
C ILE A 176 1.39 -8.12 -10.23
N PRO A 177 2.20 -8.91 -9.49
CA PRO A 177 3.36 -8.40 -8.78
C PRO A 177 4.38 -7.70 -9.69
N TRP A 178 4.63 -8.24 -10.89
CA TRP A 178 5.61 -7.65 -11.84
C TRP A 178 5.16 -6.33 -12.45
N GLY A 179 3.85 -6.07 -12.49
CA GLY A 179 3.31 -4.76 -12.91
C GLY A 179 3.56 -3.63 -11.92
N LEU A 180 3.95 -3.95 -10.69
CA LEU A 180 4.17 -2.97 -9.59
C LEU A 180 5.61 -2.96 -9.07
N LEU A 181 6.53 -3.69 -9.72
CA LEU A 181 7.92 -3.81 -9.24
C LEU A 181 8.65 -2.47 -9.21
N ASP A 182 8.32 -1.52 -10.07
CA ASP A 182 8.90 -0.18 -10.07
C ASP A 182 8.65 0.57 -8.76
N ASN A 183 7.47 0.43 -8.17
CA ASN A 183 7.14 1.06 -6.89
C ASN A 183 8.05 0.55 -5.76
N PHE A 184 8.19 -0.77 -5.63
CA PHE A 184 9.08 -1.37 -4.65
C PHE A 184 10.55 -1.09 -4.96
N ALA A 185 10.93 -1.17 -6.24
CA ALA A 185 12.31 -0.98 -6.68
C ALA A 185 12.79 0.46 -6.48
N LEU A 186 11.97 1.49 -6.74
CA LEU A 186 12.30 2.89 -6.48
C LEU A 186 12.53 3.15 -4.99
N GLY A 187 11.66 2.63 -4.12
CA GLY A 187 11.87 2.70 -2.68
C GLY A 187 13.16 2.02 -2.24
N SER A 188 13.46 0.87 -2.82
CA SER A 188 14.68 0.11 -2.52
C SER A 188 15.94 0.77 -3.06
N LEU A 189 15.86 1.39 -4.23
CA LEU A 189 16.95 2.17 -4.82
C LEU A 189 17.33 3.34 -3.92
N LEU A 190 16.34 4.05 -3.40
CA LEU A 190 16.56 5.10 -2.40
C LEU A 190 17.26 4.54 -1.15
N ALA A 191 16.83 3.39 -0.63
CA ALA A 191 17.45 2.76 0.53
C ALA A 191 18.90 2.37 0.28
N VAL A 192 19.21 1.82 -0.92
CA VAL A 192 20.57 1.47 -1.32
C VAL A 192 21.46 2.71 -1.44
N TRP A 193 20.97 3.79 -2.04
CA TRP A 193 21.72 5.04 -2.13
C TRP A 193 22.02 5.62 -0.75
N MET A 194 21.02 5.74 0.10
CA MET A 194 21.21 6.24 1.47
C MET A 194 22.15 5.35 2.28
N HIS A 195 22.07 4.03 2.12
CA HIS A 195 22.98 3.08 2.79
C HIS A 195 24.45 3.24 2.32
N ARG A 196 24.67 3.64 1.07
CA ARG A 196 25.99 3.96 0.50
C ARG A 196 26.47 5.36 0.85
N GLY A 197 25.72 6.13 1.63
CA GLY A 197 26.04 7.54 1.94
C GLY A 197 25.78 8.50 0.78
N ILE A 198 25.10 8.04 -0.29
CA ILE A 198 24.74 8.90 -1.42
C ILE A 198 23.49 9.68 -1.04
N VAL A 199 23.66 10.97 -0.83
CA VAL A 199 22.57 11.91 -0.50
C VAL A 199 22.48 12.93 -1.63
N PHE A 200 21.36 12.92 -2.33
CA PHE A 200 21.12 13.90 -3.39
C PHE A 200 20.78 15.27 -2.79
N PRO A 201 21.18 16.37 -3.45
CA PRO A 201 20.76 17.72 -3.06
C PRO A 201 19.24 17.83 -2.98
N HIS A 202 18.74 18.48 -1.93
CA HIS A 202 17.27 18.58 -1.74
C HIS A 202 16.57 19.23 -2.92
N ARG A 203 17.15 20.33 -3.47
CA ARG A 203 16.59 21.00 -4.65
C ARG A 203 16.46 20.08 -5.85
N PHE A 204 17.41 19.15 -6.03
CA PHE A 204 17.34 18.16 -7.10
C PHE A 204 16.21 17.16 -6.85
N MET A 205 16.09 16.61 -5.64
CA MET A 205 15.00 15.69 -5.31
C MET A 205 13.64 16.38 -5.36
N ASP A 206 13.54 17.64 -4.96
CA ASP A 206 12.31 18.43 -5.07
C ASP A 206 11.92 18.63 -6.54
N LEU A 207 12.87 18.98 -7.40
CA LEU A 207 12.62 19.13 -8.84
C LEU A 207 12.17 17.81 -9.46
N VAL A 208 12.86 16.70 -9.17
CA VAL A 208 12.49 15.36 -9.65
C VAL A 208 11.08 15.02 -9.17
N GLY A 209 10.77 15.22 -7.89
CA GLY A 209 9.45 14.96 -7.33
C GLY A 209 8.35 15.82 -7.97
N LEU A 210 8.57 17.11 -8.14
CA LEU A 210 7.59 18.04 -8.74
C LEU A 210 7.35 17.75 -10.22
N VAL A 211 8.41 17.52 -11.00
CA VAL A 211 8.29 17.17 -12.42
C VAL A 211 7.54 15.83 -12.58
N SER A 212 7.88 14.83 -11.77
CA SER A 212 7.21 13.54 -11.81
C SER A 212 5.75 13.64 -11.35
N LEU A 213 5.45 14.41 -10.32
CA LEU A 213 4.07 14.67 -9.89
C LEU A 213 3.29 15.41 -10.98
N GLY A 214 3.89 16.40 -11.64
CA GLY A 214 3.28 17.10 -12.78
C GLY A 214 2.98 16.17 -13.95
N ALA A 215 3.91 15.28 -14.29
CA ALA A 215 3.69 14.27 -15.33
C ALA A 215 2.56 13.30 -14.96
N TYR A 216 2.54 12.82 -13.70
CA TYR A 216 1.45 11.99 -13.19
C TYR A 216 0.10 12.69 -13.31
N LEU A 217 -0.02 13.92 -12.80
CA LEU A 217 -1.28 14.68 -12.83
C LEU A 217 -1.73 14.98 -14.26
N PHE A 218 -0.79 15.31 -15.16
CA PHE A 218 -1.10 15.51 -16.56
C PHE A 218 -1.70 14.26 -17.20
N LEU A 219 -1.09 13.10 -16.99
CA LEU A 219 -1.59 11.82 -17.52
C LEU A 219 -2.94 11.44 -16.87
N TYR A 220 -3.07 11.60 -15.56
CA TYR A 220 -4.28 11.32 -14.81
C TYR A 220 -5.47 12.18 -15.29
N ILE A 221 -5.29 13.51 -15.36
CA ILE A 221 -6.33 14.44 -15.83
C ILE A 221 -6.68 14.18 -17.30
N SER A 222 -5.68 13.90 -18.13
CA SER A 222 -5.92 13.60 -19.55
C SER A 222 -6.76 12.34 -19.72
N TRP A 223 -6.53 11.32 -18.89
CA TRP A 223 -7.35 10.11 -18.84
C TRP A 223 -8.78 10.41 -18.39
N GLU A 224 -8.96 11.12 -17.29
CA GLU A 224 -10.29 11.50 -16.76
C GLU A 224 -11.09 12.34 -17.76
N MET A 225 -10.43 13.17 -18.56
CA MET A 225 -11.07 13.99 -19.61
C MET A 225 -11.42 13.18 -20.87
N GLY A 226 -11.21 11.86 -20.90
CA GLY A 226 -11.47 11.01 -22.06
C GLY A 226 -10.59 11.34 -23.27
N ARG A 227 -9.49 12.07 -23.09
CA ARG A 227 -8.53 12.33 -24.15
C ARG A 227 -7.79 11.01 -24.41
N ALA A 228 -7.88 10.53 -25.65
CA ALA A 228 -7.17 9.32 -26.08
C ALA A 228 -5.66 9.53 -26.00
N ILE A 229 -5.08 9.34 -24.82
CA ILE A 229 -3.65 9.20 -24.67
C ILE A 229 -3.38 7.70 -24.77
N PRO A 230 -2.79 7.24 -25.87
CA PRO A 230 -2.57 5.81 -26.08
C PRO A 230 -1.67 5.30 -24.95
N HIS A 231 -1.83 4.06 -24.54
CA HIS A 231 -0.95 3.23 -23.69
C HIS A 231 -0.02 3.93 -22.64
N TRP A 232 0.38 5.19 -22.84
CA TRP A 232 1.23 6.00 -21.94
C TRP A 232 0.60 6.24 -20.56
N CYS A 233 -0.73 6.19 -20.47
CA CYS A 233 -1.43 6.30 -19.19
C CYS A 233 -0.99 5.20 -18.21
N HIS A 234 -0.63 4.02 -18.74
CA HIS A 234 -0.14 2.93 -17.93
C HIS A 234 1.23 3.20 -17.26
N THR A 235 1.93 4.25 -17.67
CA THR A 235 3.19 4.68 -17.03
C THR A 235 3.00 5.68 -15.91
N GLN A 236 1.79 6.22 -15.72
CA GLN A 236 1.50 7.25 -14.70
C GLN A 236 1.92 6.82 -13.29
N GLN A 237 1.77 5.54 -12.95
CA GLN A 237 2.14 4.99 -11.65
C GLN A 237 3.66 5.09 -11.39
N THR A 238 4.50 4.93 -12.43
CA THR A 238 5.96 5.10 -12.30
C THR A 238 6.31 6.54 -11.95
N PHE A 239 5.67 7.53 -12.58
CA PHE A 239 5.89 8.94 -12.24
C PHE A 239 5.44 9.24 -10.81
N LEU A 240 4.30 8.69 -10.39
CA LEU A 240 3.83 8.81 -9.01
C LEU A 240 4.82 8.16 -8.02
N ALA A 241 5.35 6.98 -8.33
CA ALA A 241 6.33 6.30 -7.50
C ALA A 241 7.66 7.08 -7.38
N ILE A 242 8.11 7.74 -8.45
CA ILE A 242 9.26 8.65 -8.42
C ILE A 242 8.98 9.87 -7.53
N ALA A 243 7.79 10.46 -7.63
CA ALA A 243 7.40 11.56 -6.76
C ALA A 243 7.38 11.13 -5.28
N PHE A 244 6.87 9.93 -4.99
CA PHE A 244 6.88 9.36 -3.63
C PHE A 244 8.29 9.01 -3.16
N MET A 245 9.17 8.51 -4.01
CA MET A 245 10.58 8.30 -3.67
C MET A 245 11.23 9.62 -3.21
N ALA A 246 10.98 10.73 -3.92
CA ALA A 246 11.48 12.05 -3.53
C ALA A 246 10.92 12.51 -2.18
N LEU A 247 9.61 12.34 -1.96
CA LEU A 247 8.94 12.67 -0.71
C LEU A 247 9.48 11.83 0.47
N ILE A 248 9.65 10.52 0.28
CA ILE A 248 10.22 9.60 1.28
C ILE A 248 11.67 9.97 1.59
N SER A 249 12.45 10.39 0.59
CA SER A 249 13.81 10.86 0.80
C SER A 249 13.86 12.04 1.78
N ARG A 250 12.95 13.00 1.64
CA ARG A 250 12.84 14.13 2.56
C ARG A 250 12.36 13.72 3.94
N ALA A 251 11.32 12.92 4.00
CA ALA A 251 10.75 12.44 5.26
C ALA A 251 11.72 11.57 6.07
N ALA A 252 12.51 10.73 5.41
CA ALA A 252 13.54 9.92 6.04
C ALA A 252 14.68 10.74 6.65
N GLN A 253 14.90 11.95 6.13
CA GLN A 253 15.88 12.91 6.63
C GLN A 253 15.29 13.93 7.63
N GLY A 254 13.99 13.85 7.94
CA GLY A 254 13.30 14.81 8.81
C GLY A 254 13.16 16.21 8.19
N ARG A 255 13.04 16.31 6.86
CA ARG A 255 13.13 17.59 6.12
C ARG A 255 11.91 17.91 5.26
N CYS A 256 10.71 17.57 5.72
CA CYS A 256 9.47 17.88 4.98
C CYS A 256 9.03 19.37 5.08
N GLY A 257 9.87 20.25 5.61
CA GLY A 257 9.57 21.70 5.67
C GLY A 257 8.30 21.99 6.48
N LEU A 258 7.39 22.77 5.92
CA LEU A 258 6.12 23.14 6.58
C LEU A 258 5.23 21.92 6.91
N ALA A 259 5.32 20.84 6.11
CA ALA A 259 4.58 19.62 6.38
C ALA A 259 5.12 18.82 7.57
N SER A 260 6.33 19.10 8.06
CA SER A 260 6.92 18.38 9.21
C SER A 260 6.04 18.46 10.44
N ALA A 261 5.49 19.64 10.76
CA ALA A 261 4.62 19.84 11.93
C ALA A 261 3.36 18.94 11.87
N LEU A 262 2.77 18.79 10.69
CA LEU A 262 1.62 17.90 10.48
C LEU A 262 2.05 16.42 10.58
N LEU A 263 3.10 16.03 9.85
CA LEU A 263 3.54 14.63 9.76
C LEU A 263 4.10 14.10 11.08
N GLU A 264 4.68 14.98 11.91
CA GLU A 264 5.22 14.64 13.24
C GLU A 264 4.19 14.80 14.35
N HIS A 265 3.00 15.32 14.04
CA HIS A 265 1.96 15.48 15.04
C HIS A 265 1.64 14.11 15.69
N PRO A 266 1.54 14.00 17.01
CA PRO A 266 1.38 12.71 17.71
C PRO A 266 0.20 11.88 17.22
N VAL A 267 -0.90 12.52 16.81
CA VAL A 267 -2.07 11.83 16.22
C VAL A 267 -1.71 11.20 14.89
N MET A 268 -1.04 11.93 13.99
CA MET A 268 -0.64 11.43 12.67
C MET A 268 0.34 10.27 12.79
N VAL A 269 1.34 10.41 13.65
CA VAL A 269 2.31 9.34 13.93
C VAL A 269 1.59 8.10 14.47
N ARG A 270 0.66 8.26 15.41
CA ARG A 270 -0.12 7.15 15.98
C ARG A 270 -1.01 6.48 14.92
N LEU A 271 -1.71 7.25 14.09
CA LEU A 271 -2.52 6.73 12.98
C LEU A 271 -1.65 5.97 11.98
N GLY A 272 -0.46 6.49 11.65
CA GLY A 272 0.49 5.80 10.78
C GLY A 272 1.01 4.47 11.35
N GLN A 273 1.23 4.40 12.66
CA GLN A 273 1.58 3.16 13.34
C GLN A 273 0.44 2.12 13.34
N TRP A 274 -0.80 2.58 13.32
CA TRP A 274 -2.01 1.74 13.25
C TRP A 274 -2.45 1.48 11.80
N SER A 275 -1.77 2.05 10.81
CA SER A 275 -2.18 2.01 9.40
C SER A 275 -2.45 0.59 8.88
N TYR A 276 -1.73 -0.43 9.35
CA TYR A 276 -1.98 -1.81 8.95
C TYR A 276 -3.35 -2.31 9.43
N GLY A 277 -3.67 -2.16 10.70
CA GLY A 277 -4.98 -2.55 11.24
C GLY A 277 -6.11 -1.73 10.61
N ILE A 278 -5.93 -0.41 10.45
CA ILE A 278 -6.90 0.46 9.78
C ILE A 278 -7.12 -0.01 8.33
N TYR A 279 -6.03 -0.28 7.59
CA TYR A 279 -6.10 -0.79 6.22
C TYR A 279 -6.87 -2.11 6.13
N LEU A 280 -6.63 -3.00 7.07
CA LEU A 280 -7.22 -4.33 7.08
C LEU A 280 -8.76 -4.30 7.27
N PHE A 281 -9.24 -3.38 8.09
CA PHE A 281 -10.65 -3.35 8.50
C PHE A 281 -11.49 -2.25 7.83
N HIS A 282 -10.88 -1.24 7.17
CA HIS A 282 -11.65 -0.10 6.67
C HIS A 282 -12.75 -0.49 5.68
N ASN A 283 -12.49 -1.45 4.79
CA ASN A 283 -13.46 -1.86 3.77
C ASN A 283 -14.46 -2.91 4.29
N LEU A 284 -14.21 -3.50 5.46
CA LEU A 284 -15.20 -4.32 6.18
C LEU A 284 -16.21 -3.46 6.95
N ALA A 285 -15.82 -2.24 7.36
CA ALA A 285 -16.70 -1.36 8.13
C ALA A 285 -18.04 -1.07 7.42
N PRO A 286 -18.10 -0.76 6.11
CA PRO A 286 -19.37 -0.62 5.39
C PRO A 286 -20.25 -1.87 5.46
N LEU A 287 -19.68 -3.07 5.39
CA LEU A 287 -20.45 -4.33 5.52
C LEU A 287 -21.03 -4.49 6.92
N CYS A 288 -20.22 -4.23 7.95
CA CYS A 288 -20.66 -4.30 9.34
C CYS A 288 -21.77 -3.31 9.62
N VAL A 289 -21.56 -2.03 9.24
CA VAL A 289 -22.53 -0.95 9.45
C VAL A 289 -23.80 -1.22 8.66
N GLY A 290 -23.71 -1.72 7.41
CA GLY A 290 -24.85 -2.04 6.59
C GLY A 290 -25.76 -3.12 7.19
N LYS A 291 -25.17 -4.11 7.88
CA LYS A 291 -25.96 -5.17 8.55
C LYS A 291 -26.55 -4.72 9.90
N ILE A 292 -25.81 -3.90 10.66
CA ILE A 292 -26.24 -3.46 12.00
C ILE A 292 -27.22 -2.28 11.90
N PHE A 293 -26.94 -1.34 11.02
CA PHE A 293 -27.71 -0.10 10.84
C PHE A 293 -28.34 -0.04 9.45
N TRP A 294 -29.02 -1.13 9.05
CA TRP A 294 -29.66 -1.27 7.73
C TRP A 294 -30.59 -0.09 7.37
N PHE A 295 -31.22 0.57 8.36
CA PHE A 295 -32.07 1.75 8.17
C PHE A 295 -31.34 2.96 7.58
N LEU A 296 -30.00 3.04 7.69
CA LEU A 296 -29.20 4.09 7.04
C LEU A 296 -29.15 3.94 5.50
N TRP A 297 -29.63 2.81 4.97
CA TRP A 297 -29.78 2.57 3.53
C TRP A 297 -31.24 2.75 3.06
N ASP A 298 -32.11 3.36 3.89
CA ASP A 298 -33.46 3.68 3.49
C ASP A 298 -33.42 4.66 2.30
N PRO A 299 -34.05 4.31 1.15
CA PRO A 299 -34.03 5.14 -0.05
C PRO A 299 -34.73 6.49 0.14
N ARG A 300 -35.49 6.68 1.22
CA ARG A 300 -36.13 7.96 1.60
C ARG A 300 -35.13 8.96 2.20
N ILE A 301 -33.99 8.52 2.66
CA ILE A 301 -32.94 9.42 3.17
C ILE A 301 -32.18 10.01 1.99
N ASP A 302 -32.01 11.33 1.99
CA ASP A 302 -31.18 11.99 0.99
C ASP A 302 -29.79 11.33 0.90
N PRO A 303 -29.29 10.99 -0.30
CA PRO A 303 -28.04 10.28 -0.46
C PRO A 303 -26.83 10.99 0.18
N THR A 304 -26.79 12.31 0.15
CA THR A 304 -25.73 13.12 0.75
C THR A 304 -25.80 13.05 2.26
N LEU A 305 -26.98 13.20 2.83
CA LEU A 305 -27.20 13.05 4.28
C LEU A 305 -26.85 11.64 4.75
N ALA A 306 -27.23 10.62 3.99
CA ALA A 306 -26.91 9.23 4.29
C ALA A 306 -25.39 8.99 4.39
N ILE A 307 -24.59 9.61 3.52
CA ILE A 307 -23.12 9.52 3.58
C ILE A 307 -22.59 10.13 4.88
N TRP A 308 -23.04 11.34 5.22
CA TRP A 308 -22.59 12.00 6.46
C TRP A 308 -22.97 11.24 7.72
N LEU A 309 -24.08 10.50 7.71
CA LEU A 309 -24.48 9.62 8.80
C LEU A 309 -23.66 8.33 8.87
N ARG A 310 -23.25 7.78 7.71
CA ARG A 310 -22.49 6.52 7.63
C ARG A 310 -21.01 6.70 7.96
N LEU A 311 -20.40 7.81 7.52
CA LEU A 311 -18.95 8.04 7.71
C LEU A 311 -18.49 7.96 9.17
N PRO A 312 -19.14 8.60 10.16
CA PRO A 312 -18.76 8.43 11.57
C PRO A 312 -18.84 6.98 12.03
N CYS A 313 -19.83 6.23 11.56
CA CYS A 313 -19.97 4.80 11.88
C CYS A 313 -18.82 3.99 11.28
N TYR A 314 -18.39 4.27 10.03
CA TYR A 314 -17.26 3.62 9.41
C TYR A 314 -15.95 3.91 10.15
N VAL A 315 -15.73 5.16 10.53
CA VAL A 315 -14.56 5.57 11.34
C VAL A 315 -14.55 4.86 12.67
N LEU A 316 -15.68 4.83 13.38
CA LEU A 316 -15.81 4.17 14.68
C LEU A 316 -15.55 2.67 14.59
N VAL A 317 -16.22 1.97 13.67
CA VAL A 317 -16.08 0.52 13.49
C VAL A 317 -14.64 0.17 13.07
N THR A 318 -14.07 0.89 12.11
CA THR A 318 -12.67 0.68 11.70
C THR A 318 -11.71 0.93 12.84
N GLY A 319 -11.90 2.02 13.59
CA GLY A 319 -11.06 2.36 14.75
C GLY A 319 -11.13 1.32 15.85
N LEU A 320 -12.32 0.83 16.19
CA LEU A 320 -12.52 -0.22 17.20
C LEU A 320 -11.89 -1.54 16.77
N LEU A 321 -12.09 -1.97 15.52
CA LEU A 321 -11.48 -3.19 15.00
C LEU A 321 -9.96 -3.10 14.93
N ALA A 322 -9.42 -1.97 14.45
CA ALA A 322 -7.98 -1.73 14.41
C ALA A 322 -7.38 -1.69 15.83
N TRP A 323 -8.04 -1.03 16.78
CA TRP A 323 -7.64 -1.02 18.19
C TRP A 323 -7.64 -2.43 18.80
N ALA A 324 -8.72 -3.18 18.62
CA ALA A 324 -8.82 -4.55 19.13
C ALA A 324 -7.75 -5.46 18.53
N CYS A 325 -7.53 -5.36 17.20
CA CYS A 325 -6.49 -6.11 16.51
C CYS A 325 -5.11 -5.78 17.08
N ARG A 326 -4.79 -4.50 17.25
CA ARG A 326 -3.53 -4.07 17.84
C ARG A 326 -3.36 -4.59 19.28
N ARG A 327 -4.37 -4.40 20.13
CA ARG A 327 -4.32 -4.75 21.55
C ARG A 327 -4.21 -6.25 21.80
N TYR A 328 -4.98 -7.04 21.06
CA TYR A 328 -5.13 -8.47 21.33
C TYR A 328 -4.28 -9.37 20.43
N ILE A 329 -3.88 -8.87 19.26
CA ILE A 329 -3.13 -9.66 18.27
C ILE A 329 -1.71 -9.11 18.11
N GLU A 330 -1.56 -7.85 17.65
CA GLU A 330 -0.25 -7.31 17.30
C GLU A 330 0.69 -7.18 18.50
N GLU A 331 0.22 -6.62 19.63
CA GLU A 331 1.05 -6.46 20.82
C GLU A 331 1.52 -7.82 21.40
N ARG A 332 0.69 -8.85 21.33
CA ARG A 332 1.07 -10.20 21.77
C ARG A 332 2.09 -10.85 20.86
N THR A 333 1.94 -10.67 19.54
CA THR A 333 2.88 -11.21 18.55
C THR A 333 4.23 -10.49 18.57
N HIS A 334 4.23 -9.18 18.84
CA HIS A 334 5.46 -8.41 19.05
C HIS A 334 6.25 -8.80 20.32
N ALA A 335 5.55 -9.30 21.34
CA ALA A 335 6.19 -9.80 22.56
C ALA A 335 6.98 -11.11 22.32
N ILE A 336 6.71 -11.82 21.23
CA ILE A 336 7.46 -13.01 20.84
C ILE A 336 8.84 -12.55 20.35
N LYS A 337 9.86 -12.68 21.22
CA LYS A 337 11.25 -12.38 20.84
C LYS A 337 11.68 -13.37 19.76
N VAL A 338 11.83 -12.90 18.55
CA VAL A 338 12.48 -13.64 17.46
C VAL A 338 13.97 -13.54 17.71
N GLY A 339 14.52 -14.55 18.38
CA GLY A 339 15.95 -14.68 18.68
C GLY A 339 16.83 -14.80 17.43
#